data_1663fbfc825d1e8d1981c5e37845cdd9
#
_entry.id   1663fbfc825d1e8d1981c5e37845cdd9
#
_cell.length_a   1.000
_cell.length_b   1.000
_cell.length_c   1.000
_cell.angle_alpha   90.00
_cell.angle_beta   90.00
_cell.angle_gamma   90.00
#
_symmetry.space_group_name_H-M   'P 1'
#
loop_
_entity.id
_entity.type
_entity.pdbx_description
1 polymer ?
#
loop_
_entity_poly.entity_id
_entity_poly.type
_entity_poly.pdbx_seq_one_letter_code
_entity_poly.pdbx_strand_id
1 'polypeptide(L)'
;NASGERHWVKFHFKTQQGHKHWTNKEATEIVGRTRESTQEDLFNAIELGDCPRWKVQVQIMPERDVGKHWYNPFDLTKVWPHGDYPPIDIGYFELNRNPENYFQEIELAAFSPSNVVPGISWSPDKMLQARIFSYADAHRYRLGTHYEMLQVNSSKCPVHHYHKDGPMRFFEQKTGNVDAFYEPNSFGGAVQDVRFAEPPLHISGDAERYNHRDGNDDYKQVTALFNLFDAGEKARLYLNAAEAMWGVPHEIVERQLTHFRRVHPDYEAGVRRELDKMTRAKASEIAQQQKMPQGVEAAE
;
A
#
# COMPACT_ATOMS: atom_id res chain seq x y z
N ASN A 1 -4.58 -1.88 -24.77
CA ASN A 1 -3.64 -2.45 -25.73
C ASN A 1 -3.64 -1.66 -27.06
N ALA A 2 -2.77 -2.06 -28.00
CA ALA A 2 -2.67 -1.38 -29.31
C ALA A 2 -3.95 -1.41 -30.15
N SER A 3 -4.87 -2.33 -29.87
CA SER A 3 -6.19 -2.42 -30.54
C SER A 3 -7.26 -1.56 -29.86
N GLY A 4 -6.93 -0.78 -28.83
CA GLY A 4 -7.88 0.00 -28.05
C GLY A 4 -8.72 -0.83 -27.06
N GLU A 5 -8.42 -2.10 -26.85
CA GLU A 5 -9.12 -2.92 -25.86
C GLU A 5 -8.62 -2.63 -24.45
N ARG A 6 -9.53 -2.50 -23.50
CA ARG A 6 -9.24 -2.30 -22.10
C ARG A 6 -9.06 -3.62 -21.36
N HIS A 7 -8.06 -3.63 -20.50
CA HIS A 7 -7.85 -4.69 -19.54
C HIS A 7 -7.49 -4.08 -18.19
N TRP A 8 -8.00 -4.65 -17.12
CA TRP A 8 -7.60 -4.30 -15.77
C TRP A 8 -6.42 -5.16 -15.36
N VAL A 9 -5.46 -4.57 -14.68
CA VAL A 9 -4.23 -5.28 -14.32
C VAL A 9 -3.92 -5.09 -12.83
N LYS A 10 -3.37 -6.13 -12.22
CA LYS A 10 -2.72 -6.06 -10.91
C LYS A 10 -1.28 -6.52 -11.05
N PHE A 11 -0.36 -5.69 -10.59
CA PHE A 11 1.06 -6.04 -10.51
C PHE A 11 1.37 -6.67 -9.17
N HIS A 12 2.18 -7.73 -9.18
CA HIS A 12 2.64 -8.44 -7.99
C HIS A 12 4.16 -8.48 -7.97
N PHE A 13 4.71 -8.20 -6.80
CA PHE A 13 6.15 -8.25 -6.54
C PHE A 13 6.39 -9.30 -5.47
N LYS A 14 6.94 -10.45 -5.87
CA LYS A 14 7.17 -11.60 -5.00
C LYS A 14 8.63 -11.71 -4.65
N THR A 15 8.96 -11.52 -3.36
CA THR A 15 10.34 -11.64 -2.88
C THR A 15 10.92 -13.02 -3.17
N GLN A 16 12.21 -13.07 -3.52
CA GLN A 16 12.96 -14.30 -3.71
C GLN A 16 13.87 -14.65 -2.51
N GLN A 17 13.96 -13.75 -1.50
CA GLN A 17 14.72 -13.95 -0.28
C GLN A 17 13.96 -14.72 0.80
N GLY A 18 12.68 -15.07 0.54
CA GLY A 18 11.77 -15.65 1.54
C GLY A 18 11.18 -14.61 2.48
N HIS A 19 10.52 -15.08 3.52
CA HIS A 19 9.86 -14.25 4.52
C HIS A 19 10.39 -14.57 5.91
N LYS A 20 10.72 -13.52 6.69
CA LYS A 20 11.02 -13.59 8.11
C LYS A 20 10.15 -12.57 8.83
N HIS A 21 9.73 -12.91 10.03
CA HIS A 21 8.86 -12.08 10.84
C HIS A 21 9.43 -11.96 12.26
N TRP A 22 9.37 -10.76 12.81
CA TRP A 22 9.61 -10.52 14.22
C TRP A 22 8.36 -10.81 15.02
N THR A 23 8.52 -11.30 16.25
CA THR A 23 7.45 -11.23 17.24
C THR A 23 7.21 -9.78 17.66
N ASN A 24 6.04 -9.45 18.24
CA ASN A 24 5.78 -8.09 18.75
C ASN A 24 6.85 -7.62 19.73
N LYS A 25 7.32 -8.51 20.59
CA LYS A 25 8.37 -8.20 21.57
C LYS A 25 9.70 -7.86 20.88
N GLU A 26 10.16 -8.71 19.98
CA GLU A 26 11.38 -8.47 19.20
C GLU A 26 11.30 -7.19 18.38
N ALA A 27 10.14 -6.94 17.75
CA ALA A 27 9.92 -5.71 16.98
C ALA A 27 10.04 -4.46 17.88
N THR A 28 9.46 -4.49 19.08
CA THR A 28 9.57 -3.40 20.06
C THR A 28 11.02 -3.18 20.50
N GLU A 29 11.77 -4.25 20.77
CA GLU A 29 13.17 -4.18 21.18
C GLU A 29 14.06 -3.63 20.05
N ILE A 30 13.83 -4.05 18.80
CA ILE A 30 14.59 -3.57 17.65
C ILE A 30 14.28 -2.09 17.39
N VAL A 31 13.02 -1.69 17.41
CA VAL A 31 12.65 -0.27 17.23
C VAL A 31 13.26 0.60 18.33
N GLY A 32 13.37 0.09 19.56
CA GLY A 32 14.05 0.79 20.66
C GLY A 32 15.55 1.01 20.45
N ARG A 33 16.21 0.14 19.67
CA ARG A 33 17.63 0.27 19.32
C ARG A 33 17.85 1.02 18.02
N THR A 34 17.16 0.59 16.96
CA THR A 34 17.18 1.19 15.65
C THR A 34 15.85 0.94 14.94
N ARG A 35 15.14 1.99 14.60
CA ARG A 35 13.89 1.90 13.83
C ARG A 35 14.14 1.69 12.33
N GLU A 36 15.38 1.88 11.87
CA GLU A 36 15.80 1.77 10.47
C GLU A 36 16.44 0.41 10.16
N SER A 37 16.16 -0.62 10.97
CA SER A 37 16.79 -1.95 10.85
C SER A 37 16.60 -2.60 9.47
N THR A 38 15.45 -2.40 8.83
CA THR A 38 15.18 -2.94 7.47
C THR A 38 15.96 -2.21 6.39
N GLN A 39 16.21 -0.92 6.56
CA GLN A 39 17.05 -0.14 5.67
C GLN A 39 18.51 -0.53 5.81
N GLU A 40 18.98 -0.74 7.04
CA GLU A 40 20.33 -1.23 7.35
C GLU A 40 20.55 -2.61 6.72
N ASP A 41 19.60 -3.54 6.86
CA ASP A 41 19.64 -4.86 6.23
C ASP A 41 19.76 -4.78 4.71
N LEU A 42 18.92 -3.96 4.05
CA LEU A 42 18.96 -3.76 2.61
C LEU A 42 20.30 -3.16 2.15
N PHE A 43 20.77 -2.12 2.84
CA PHE A 43 22.03 -1.47 2.50
C PHE A 43 23.19 -2.45 2.59
N ASN A 44 23.29 -3.18 3.71
CA ASN A 44 24.36 -4.14 3.93
C ASN A 44 24.30 -5.32 2.95
N ALA A 45 23.12 -5.82 2.60
CA ALA A 45 22.95 -6.88 1.62
C ALA A 45 23.51 -6.47 0.24
N ILE A 46 23.24 -5.24 -0.19
CA ILE A 46 23.76 -4.71 -1.45
C ILE A 46 25.29 -4.53 -1.39
N GLU A 47 25.84 -3.99 -0.30
CA GLU A 47 27.29 -3.84 -0.12
C GLU A 47 28.04 -5.17 -0.13
N LEU A 48 27.41 -6.22 0.39
CA LEU A 48 27.97 -7.58 0.40
C LEU A 48 27.78 -8.32 -0.93
N GLY A 49 27.07 -7.72 -1.90
CA GLY A 49 26.75 -8.35 -3.18
C GLY A 49 25.62 -9.39 -3.12
N ASP A 50 24.93 -9.53 -1.98
CA ASP A 50 23.73 -10.34 -1.83
C ASP A 50 22.50 -9.51 -2.21
N CYS A 51 22.42 -9.16 -3.49
CA CYS A 51 21.43 -8.23 -4.01
C CYS A 51 20.02 -8.83 -3.99
N PRO A 52 19.07 -8.23 -3.27
CA PRO A 52 17.72 -8.78 -3.17
C PRO A 52 16.94 -8.63 -4.48
N ARG A 53 16.12 -9.64 -4.77
CA ARG A 53 15.35 -9.79 -6.01
C ARG A 53 13.87 -10.00 -5.74
N TRP A 54 13.05 -9.52 -6.68
CA TRP A 54 11.60 -9.76 -6.70
C TRP A 54 11.17 -10.24 -8.09
N LYS A 55 10.42 -11.32 -8.10
CA LYS A 55 9.70 -11.74 -9.29
C LYS A 55 8.54 -10.76 -9.53
N VAL A 56 8.40 -10.30 -10.76
CA VAL A 56 7.30 -9.41 -11.19
C VAL A 56 6.28 -10.25 -11.95
N GLN A 57 5.04 -10.19 -11.49
CA GLN A 57 3.92 -10.89 -12.09
C GLN A 57 2.78 -9.92 -12.36
N VAL A 58 1.91 -10.27 -13.30
CA VAL A 58 0.70 -9.51 -13.60
C VAL A 58 -0.51 -10.44 -13.64
N GLN A 59 -1.62 -10.01 -13.06
CA GLN A 59 -2.95 -10.57 -13.32
C GLN A 59 -3.68 -9.65 -14.30
N ILE A 60 -4.36 -10.25 -15.28
CA ILE A 60 -5.07 -9.51 -16.33
C ILE A 60 -6.54 -9.91 -16.30
N MET A 61 -7.42 -8.92 -16.18
CA MET A 61 -8.87 -9.09 -16.22
C MET A 61 -9.43 -8.32 -17.42
N PRO A 62 -10.09 -8.97 -18.36
CA PRO A 62 -10.81 -8.29 -19.42
C PRO A 62 -11.88 -7.34 -18.85
N GLU A 63 -12.06 -6.16 -19.44
CA GLU A 63 -13.04 -5.17 -18.98
C GLU A 63 -14.45 -5.75 -18.83
N ARG A 64 -14.86 -6.61 -19.77
CA ARG A 64 -16.17 -7.30 -19.76
C ARG A 64 -16.44 -8.23 -18.58
N ASP A 65 -15.40 -8.53 -17.78
CA ASP A 65 -15.51 -9.46 -16.66
C ASP A 65 -15.76 -8.76 -15.31
N VAL A 66 -15.65 -7.44 -15.26
CA VAL A 66 -15.80 -6.64 -14.03
C VAL A 66 -17.10 -6.94 -13.28
N GLY A 67 -18.23 -7.02 -13.98
CA GLY A 67 -19.55 -7.26 -13.37
C GLY A 67 -19.87 -8.74 -13.05
N LYS A 68 -18.95 -9.67 -13.30
CA LYS A 68 -19.20 -11.11 -13.13
C LYS A 68 -18.84 -11.66 -11.75
N HIS A 69 -18.22 -10.84 -10.91
CA HIS A 69 -17.68 -11.28 -9.63
C HIS A 69 -18.63 -10.95 -8.48
N TRP A 70 -18.60 -11.79 -7.45
CA TRP A 70 -19.28 -11.54 -6.17
C TRP A 70 -18.61 -10.47 -5.31
N TYR A 71 -17.44 -9.98 -5.72
CA TYR A 71 -16.67 -8.90 -5.09
C TYR A 71 -16.46 -7.76 -6.09
N ASN A 72 -16.23 -6.56 -5.58
CA ASN A 72 -15.82 -5.43 -6.41
C ASN A 72 -14.32 -5.56 -6.74
N PRO A 73 -13.92 -5.77 -8.02
CA PRO A 73 -12.50 -5.89 -8.39
C PRO A 73 -11.68 -4.63 -8.15
N PHE A 74 -12.33 -3.48 -7.99
CA PHE A 74 -11.71 -2.19 -7.70
C PHE A 74 -11.70 -1.83 -6.21
N ASP A 75 -12.15 -2.72 -5.35
CA ASP A 75 -11.96 -2.59 -3.91
C ASP A 75 -10.57 -3.08 -3.53
N LEU A 76 -9.70 -2.17 -3.06
CA LEU A 76 -8.31 -2.49 -2.71
C LEU A 76 -8.19 -3.53 -1.58
N THR A 77 -9.27 -3.75 -0.81
CA THR A 77 -9.31 -4.79 0.23
C THR A 77 -9.54 -6.19 -0.33
N LYS A 78 -9.84 -6.32 -1.61
CA LYS A 78 -10.14 -7.58 -2.27
C LYS A 78 -8.97 -8.06 -3.12
N VAL A 79 -8.76 -9.37 -3.12
CA VAL A 79 -7.82 -10.04 -4.04
C VAL A 79 -8.59 -10.63 -5.23
N TRP A 80 -7.93 -10.70 -6.36
CA TRP A 80 -8.42 -11.46 -7.50
C TRP A 80 -7.96 -12.92 -7.33
N PRO A 81 -8.87 -13.90 -7.26
CA PRO A 81 -8.48 -15.29 -7.08
C PRO A 81 -7.56 -15.77 -8.20
N HIS A 82 -6.47 -16.46 -7.84
CA HIS A 82 -5.51 -16.97 -8.82
C HIS A 82 -6.12 -18.03 -9.75
N GLY A 83 -7.19 -18.70 -9.32
CA GLY A 83 -7.93 -19.64 -10.16
C GLY A 83 -8.68 -18.95 -11.30
N ASP A 84 -9.16 -17.72 -11.07
CA ASP A 84 -9.89 -16.94 -12.07
C ASP A 84 -8.92 -16.15 -12.97
N TYR A 85 -7.91 -15.54 -12.35
CA TYR A 85 -6.89 -14.74 -13.02
C TYR A 85 -5.50 -15.17 -12.54
N PRO A 86 -4.89 -16.17 -13.18
CA PRO A 86 -3.57 -16.65 -12.81
C PRO A 86 -2.51 -15.55 -12.95
N PRO A 87 -1.59 -15.40 -11.97
CA PRO A 87 -0.44 -14.51 -12.12
C PRO A 87 0.47 -14.98 -13.26
N ILE A 88 0.81 -14.07 -14.17
CA ILE A 88 1.68 -14.30 -15.32
C ILE A 88 3.05 -13.71 -14.99
N ASP A 89 4.11 -14.50 -15.08
CA ASP A 89 5.48 -14.04 -14.87
C ASP A 89 5.90 -13.12 -16.04
N ILE A 90 6.34 -11.90 -15.72
CA ILE A 90 6.81 -10.93 -16.73
C ILE A 90 8.29 -10.56 -16.55
N GLY A 91 8.90 -10.98 -15.46
CA GLY A 91 10.31 -10.73 -15.20
C GLY A 91 10.65 -10.68 -13.71
N TYR A 92 11.79 -10.07 -13.44
CA TYR A 92 12.22 -9.77 -12.08
C TYR A 92 12.95 -8.42 -12.05
N PHE A 93 13.05 -7.83 -10.88
CA PHE A 93 13.95 -6.72 -10.62
C PHE A 93 14.83 -7.01 -9.42
N GLU A 94 15.96 -6.36 -9.39
CA GLU A 94 17.01 -6.51 -8.39
C GLU A 94 17.43 -5.13 -7.89
N LEU A 95 17.64 -4.99 -6.59
CA LEU A 95 18.25 -3.81 -6.00
C LEU A 95 19.73 -4.12 -5.79
N ASN A 96 20.58 -3.54 -6.64
CA ASN A 96 22.00 -3.90 -6.75
C ASN A 96 22.96 -2.72 -6.63
N ARG A 97 22.48 -1.56 -6.22
CA ARG A 97 23.30 -0.37 -6.01
C ARG A 97 22.71 0.49 -4.90
N ASN A 98 23.55 0.83 -3.94
CA ASN A 98 23.23 1.84 -2.93
C ASN A 98 23.34 3.25 -3.50
N PRO A 99 22.63 4.26 -2.97
CA PRO A 99 22.80 5.65 -3.35
C PRO A 99 24.17 6.16 -2.92
N GLU A 100 24.78 7.04 -3.70
CA GLU A 100 26.00 7.77 -3.33
C GLU A 100 25.69 8.94 -2.39
N ASN A 101 24.54 9.59 -2.62
CA ASN A 101 24.05 10.67 -1.77
C ASN A 101 22.59 10.39 -1.38
N TYR A 102 22.41 9.92 -0.16
CA TYR A 102 21.10 9.54 0.36
C TYR A 102 20.08 10.69 0.33
N PHE A 103 20.50 11.91 0.66
CA PHE A 103 19.62 13.07 0.62
C PHE A 103 19.11 13.34 -0.80
N GLN A 104 20.01 13.42 -1.77
CA GLN A 104 19.66 13.78 -3.15
C GLN A 104 18.93 12.67 -3.89
N GLU A 105 19.27 11.41 -3.65
CA GLU A 105 18.77 10.29 -4.43
C GLU A 105 17.57 9.59 -3.77
N ILE A 106 17.41 9.70 -2.46
CA ILE A 106 16.37 9.00 -1.70
C ILE A 106 15.40 9.98 -1.02
N GLU A 107 15.90 10.91 -0.18
CA GLU A 107 14.98 11.79 0.58
C GLU A 107 14.23 12.78 -0.33
N LEU A 108 14.83 13.22 -1.42
CA LEU A 108 14.19 14.08 -2.41
C LEU A 108 13.34 13.32 -3.44
N ALA A 109 13.36 11.98 -3.45
CA ALA A 109 12.57 11.19 -4.38
C ALA A 109 11.05 11.38 -4.13
N ALA A 110 10.30 11.51 -5.22
CA ALA A 110 8.86 11.79 -5.21
C ALA A 110 8.11 10.84 -6.15
N PHE A 111 7.73 9.68 -5.64
CA PHE A 111 6.89 8.75 -6.39
C PHE A 111 5.44 9.25 -6.41
N SER A 112 4.78 9.07 -7.55
CA SER A 112 3.36 9.41 -7.70
C SER A 112 2.62 8.38 -8.53
N PRO A 113 1.42 7.93 -8.12
CA PRO A 113 0.58 7.06 -8.93
C PRO A 113 0.04 7.76 -10.20
N SER A 114 0.19 9.08 -10.33
CA SER A 114 -0.14 9.80 -11.55
C SER A 114 0.90 9.63 -12.66
N ASN A 115 2.12 9.19 -12.32
CA ASN A 115 3.20 8.98 -13.28
C ASN A 115 3.04 7.60 -13.93
N VAL A 116 2.38 7.55 -15.06
CA VAL A 116 2.16 6.34 -15.86
C VAL A 116 2.87 6.42 -17.20
N VAL A 117 3.12 5.27 -17.79
CA VAL A 117 3.70 5.15 -19.13
C VAL A 117 2.58 4.89 -20.16
N PRO A 118 2.81 5.18 -21.46
CA PRO A 118 1.83 4.89 -22.50
C PRO A 118 1.34 3.44 -22.46
N GLY A 119 0.03 3.24 -22.52
CA GLY A 119 -0.62 1.94 -22.40
C GLY A 119 -1.01 1.53 -20.98
N ILE A 120 -0.58 2.28 -19.97
CA ILE A 120 -1.03 2.11 -18.57
C ILE A 120 -1.83 3.35 -18.16
N SER A 121 -3.01 3.11 -17.58
CA SER A 121 -3.92 4.15 -17.09
C SER A 121 -4.46 3.78 -15.70
N TRP A 122 -5.44 4.51 -15.23
CA TRP A 122 -5.96 4.39 -13.87
C TRP A 122 -7.30 3.66 -13.84
N SER A 123 -7.45 2.79 -12.86
CA SER A 123 -8.72 2.13 -12.56
C SER A 123 -9.68 3.08 -11.80
N PRO A 124 -10.98 2.77 -11.76
CA PRO A 124 -11.96 3.52 -10.97
C PRO A 124 -11.90 3.21 -9.45
N ASP A 125 -10.88 2.52 -8.98
CA ASP A 125 -10.63 2.34 -7.55
C ASP A 125 -10.63 3.70 -6.84
N LYS A 126 -11.50 3.87 -5.84
CA LYS A 126 -11.67 5.14 -5.14
C LYS A 126 -10.41 5.60 -4.42
N MET A 127 -9.65 4.66 -3.85
CA MET A 127 -8.38 4.98 -3.17
C MET A 127 -7.33 5.42 -4.17
N LEU A 128 -7.22 4.75 -5.33
CA LEU A 128 -6.32 5.18 -6.39
C LEU A 128 -6.67 6.58 -6.89
N GLN A 129 -7.95 6.85 -7.14
CA GLN A 129 -8.42 8.17 -7.58
C GLN A 129 -8.07 9.28 -6.56
N ALA A 130 -8.23 9.02 -5.27
CA ALA A 130 -7.80 9.95 -4.22
C ALA A 130 -6.27 10.12 -4.17
N ARG A 131 -5.51 9.05 -4.35
CA ARG A 131 -4.05 9.05 -4.32
C ARG A 131 -3.43 9.84 -5.48
N ILE A 132 -4.05 9.87 -6.65
CA ILE A 132 -3.60 10.68 -7.78
C ILE A 132 -3.46 12.16 -7.39
N PHE A 133 -4.37 12.69 -6.58
CA PHE A 133 -4.31 14.06 -6.10
C PHE A 133 -3.39 14.23 -4.91
N SER A 134 -3.46 13.34 -3.93
CA SER A 134 -2.79 13.51 -2.64
C SER A 134 -1.27 13.48 -2.73
N TYR A 135 -0.70 12.66 -3.63
CA TYR A 135 0.76 12.59 -3.77
C TYR A 135 1.35 13.87 -4.34
N ALA A 136 0.75 14.45 -5.37
CA ALA A 136 1.21 15.70 -5.94
C ALA A 136 1.11 16.85 -4.93
N ASP A 137 0.04 16.91 -4.14
CA ASP A 137 -0.13 17.89 -3.08
C ASP A 137 0.95 17.74 -1.98
N ALA A 138 1.13 16.52 -1.49
CA ALA A 138 2.13 16.22 -0.47
C ALA A 138 3.56 16.56 -0.92
N HIS A 139 3.91 16.29 -2.17
CA HIS A 139 5.24 16.57 -2.70
C HIS A 139 5.50 18.06 -2.90
N ARG A 140 4.49 18.83 -3.30
CA ARG A 140 4.60 20.30 -3.34
C ARG A 140 4.89 20.89 -1.95
N TYR A 141 4.26 20.37 -0.93
CA TYR A 141 4.50 20.78 0.45
C TYR A 141 5.86 20.30 0.97
N ARG A 142 6.21 19.02 0.74
CA ARG A 142 7.44 18.41 1.27
C ARG A 142 8.71 18.91 0.57
N LEU A 143 8.67 19.07 -0.76
CA LEU A 143 9.85 19.33 -1.60
C LEU A 143 9.82 20.67 -2.31
N GLY A 144 8.67 21.31 -2.41
CA GLY A 144 8.48 22.57 -3.13
C GLY A 144 7.76 22.40 -4.46
N THR A 145 7.33 23.51 -5.05
CA THR A 145 6.48 23.54 -6.26
C THR A 145 7.15 22.95 -7.50
N HIS A 146 8.47 22.94 -7.54
CA HIS A 146 9.27 22.41 -8.68
C HIS A 146 9.93 21.06 -8.36
N TYR A 147 9.34 20.25 -7.48
CA TYR A 147 9.91 18.97 -7.10
C TYR A 147 10.18 18.02 -8.28
N GLU A 148 9.41 18.15 -9.36
CA GLU A 148 9.58 17.36 -10.58
C GLU A 148 10.85 17.72 -11.36
N MET A 149 11.43 18.89 -11.11
CA MET A 149 12.70 19.33 -11.71
C MET A 149 13.93 18.84 -10.94
N LEU A 150 13.76 18.30 -9.75
CA LEU A 150 14.86 17.69 -9.01
C LEU A 150 15.44 16.53 -9.81
N GLN A 151 16.77 16.39 -9.80
CA GLN A 151 17.48 15.41 -10.62
C GLN A 151 16.95 13.97 -10.44
N VAL A 152 16.58 13.59 -9.22
CA VAL A 152 16.06 12.26 -8.92
C VAL A 152 14.65 12.04 -9.47
N ASN A 153 13.85 13.10 -9.63
CA ASN A 153 12.47 13.05 -10.08
C ASN A 153 12.30 13.36 -11.57
N SER A 154 13.27 14.04 -12.16
CA SER A 154 13.19 14.42 -13.57
C SER A 154 13.37 13.23 -14.50
N SER A 155 12.58 13.17 -15.57
CA SER A 155 12.76 12.15 -16.61
C SER A 155 14.11 12.33 -17.29
N LYS A 156 14.84 11.22 -17.48
CA LYS A 156 16.07 11.18 -18.27
C LYS A 156 15.81 11.12 -19.77
N CYS A 157 14.59 10.79 -20.17
CA CYS A 157 14.16 10.76 -21.56
C CYS A 157 13.45 12.06 -21.92
N PRO A 158 13.49 12.52 -23.18
CA PRO A 158 12.68 13.64 -23.64
C PRO A 158 11.20 13.32 -23.40
N VAL A 159 10.54 14.15 -22.59
CA VAL A 159 9.09 14.03 -22.32
C VAL A 159 8.42 15.24 -22.92
N HIS A 160 7.45 15.01 -23.78
CA HIS A 160 6.61 16.06 -24.34
C HIS A 160 5.44 16.33 -23.40
N HIS A 161 5.32 17.57 -22.94
CA HIS A 161 4.22 18.03 -22.10
C HIS A 161 3.80 19.46 -22.50
N TYR A 162 2.68 19.92 -21.97
CA TYR A 162 2.08 21.20 -22.35
C TYR A 162 2.39 22.34 -21.36
N HIS A 163 3.14 22.09 -20.28
CA HIS A 163 3.53 23.12 -19.33
C HIS A 163 4.59 24.03 -19.95
N LYS A 164 4.26 25.32 -20.11
CA LYS A 164 5.16 26.30 -20.67
C LYS A 164 5.93 27.07 -19.61
N ASP A 165 5.23 27.65 -18.68
CA ASP A 165 5.76 28.52 -17.64
C ASP A 165 5.04 28.35 -16.30
N GLY A 166 5.58 28.98 -15.23
CA GLY A 166 4.97 28.98 -13.90
C GLY A 166 5.36 27.82 -13.01
N PRO A 167 4.72 27.68 -11.85
CA PRO A 167 4.90 26.56 -10.94
C PRO A 167 4.63 25.23 -11.65
N MET A 168 5.40 24.19 -11.31
CA MET A 168 5.30 22.83 -11.91
C MET A 168 5.72 22.75 -13.38
N ARG A 169 6.38 23.75 -13.89
CA ARG A 169 7.06 23.66 -15.18
C ARG A 169 8.12 22.57 -15.12
N PHE A 170 8.11 21.67 -16.11
CA PHE A 170 8.96 20.48 -16.08
C PHE A 170 10.29 20.68 -16.80
N PHE A 171 10.28 21.32 -17.98
CA PHE A 171 11.49 21.60 -18.78
C PHE A 171 11.43 23.00 -19.40
N GLU A 172 12.60 23.51 -19.73
CA GLU A 172 12.69 24.65 -20.61
C GLU A 172 12.31 24.23 -22.04
N GLN A 173 11.06 24.39 -22.40
CA GLN A 173 10.62 24.21 -23.77
C GLN A 173 10.93 25.48 -24.55
N LYS A 174 11.84 25.36 -25.51
CA LYS A 174 11.94 26.33 -26.60
C LYS A 174 10.80 26.05 -27.58
N THR A 175 9.59 26.46 -27.25
CA THR A 175 8.48 26.43 -28.21
C THR A 175 8.65 27.59 -29.18
N GLY A 176 8.52 27.32 -30.46
CA GLY A 176 8.73 28.35 -31.51
C GLY A 176 7.76 29.52 -31.45
N ASN A 177 6.72 29.47 -30.63
CA ASN A 177 5.82 30.56 -30.36
C ASN A 177 5.51 30.64 -28.85
N VAL A 178 6.16 31.57 -28.17
CA VAL A 178 5.99 31.82 -26.74
C VAL A 178 4.74 32.63 -26.38
N ASP A 179 4.04 33.16 -27.38
CA ASP A 179 2.93 34.11 -27.15
C ASP A 179 1.56 33.42 -27.01
N ALA A 180 1.44 32.17 -27.44
CA ALA A 180 0.20 31.40 -27.31
C ALA A 180 0.25 30.44 -26.11
N PHE A 181 -0.55 30.71 -25.08
CA PHE A 181 -0.62 29.91 -23.84
C PHE A 181 -1.74 28.89 -23.83
N TYR A 182 -2.42 28.66 -24.92
CA TYR A 182 -3.52 27.68 -25.06
C TYR A 182 -3.27 26.72 -26.22
N GLU A 183 -3.78 25.53 -26.11
CA GLU A 183 -3.68 24.46 -27.10
C GLU A 183 -5.09 23.86 -27.35
N PRO A 184 -5.39 23.42 -28.58
CA PRO A 184 -4.61 23.63 -29.79
C PRO A 184 -4.68 25.10 -30.27
N ASN A 185 -3.66 25.53 -31.02
CA ASN A 185 -3.63 26.86 -31.64
C ASN A 185 -3.12 26.81 -33.09
N SER A 186 -3.23 27.92 -33.81
CA SER A 186 -2.82 28.01 -35.23
C SER A 186 -1.33 28.35 -35.41
N PHE A 187 -0.55 28.40 -34.32
CA PHE A 187 0.87 28.79 -34.37
C PHE A 187 1.81 27.59 -34.22
N GLY A 188 1.33 26.37 -34.42
CA GLY A 188 2.17 25.17 -34.35
C GLY A 188 2.42 24.68 -32.89
N GLY A 189 1.47 24.92 -32.00
CA GLY A 189 1.50 24.39 -30.66
C GLY A 189 1.39 22.87 -30.60
N ALA A 190 1.50 22.30 -29.42
CA ALA A 190 1.39 20.87 -29.19
C ALA A 190 0.00 20.35 -29.60
N VAL A 191 -0.03 19.16 -30.16
CA VAL A 191 -1.27 18.44 -30.52
C VAL A 191 -1.29 17.08 -29.85
N GLN A 192 -2.50 16.60 -29.53
CA GLN A 192 -2.66 15.28 -28.94
C GLN A 192 -2.20 14.20 -29.95
N ASP A 193 -1.37 13.28 -29.49
CA ASP A 193 -1.05 12.08 -30.26
C ASP A 193 -2.14 11.03 -30.05
N VAL A 194 -2.94 10.82 -31.10
CA VAL A 194 -4.09 9.91 -31.05
C VAL A 194 -3.73 8.45 -30.77
N ARG A 195 -2.46 8.06 -30.96
CA ARG A 195 -1.99 6.71 -30.63
C ARG A 195 -2.04 6.43 -29.13
N PHE A 196 -2.00 7.48 -28.30
CA PHE A 196 -2.04 7.39 -26.84
C PHE A 196 -3.40 7.83 -26.26
N ALA A 197 -4.38 8.11 -27.13
CA ALA A 197 -5.72 8.44 -26.65
C ALA A 197 -6.32 7.26 -25.89
N GLU A 198 -6.95 7.56 -24.76
CA GLU A 198 -7.68 6.53 -24.02
C GLU A 198 -8.94 6.10 -24.75
N PRO A 199 -9.25 4.79 -24.78
CA PRO A 199 -10.54 4.33 -25.29
C PRO A 199 -11.69 4.92 -24.46
N PRO A 200 -12.86 5.21 -25.07
CA PRO A 200 -14.03 5.67 -24.33
C PRO A 200 -14.42 4.70 -23.22
N LEU A 201 -14.71 5.21 -22.03
CA LEU A 201 -15.26 4.44 -20.94
C LEU A 201 -16.78 4.65 -20.88
N HIS A 202 -17.55 3.58 -21.05
CA HIS A 202 -18.99 3.62 -20.87
C HIS A 202 -19.32 3.57 -19.38
N ILE A 203 -20.05 4.57 -18.90
CA ILE A 203 -20.57 4.62 -17.53
C ILE A 203 -22.09 4.63 -17.56
N SER A 204 -22.71 3.97 -16.56
CA SER A 204 -24.16 3.97 -16.37
C SER A 204 -24.45 3.94 -14.87
N GLY A 205 -25.63 4.41 -14.47
CA GLY A 205 -26.09 4.46 -13.09
C GLY A 205 -26.20 5.87 -12.54
N ASP A 206 -26.65 5.98 -11.30
CA ASP A 206 -26.87 7.24 -10.62
C ASP A 206 -25.58 7.77 -9.99
N ALA A 207 -25.34 9.06 -10.08
CA ALA A 207 -24.19 9.72 -9.46
C ALA A 207 -24.55 10.10 -8.02
N GLU A 208 -24.30 9.19 -7.07
CA GLU A 208 -24.53 9.43 -5.65
C GLU A 208 -23.39 8.89 -4.79
N ARG A 209 -23.56 9.03 -3.46
CA ARG A 209 -22.63 8.43 -2.51
C ARG A 209 -22.76 6.90 -2.55
N TYR A 210 -21.68 6.25 -3.00
CA TYR A 210 -21.60 4.79 -3.05
C TYR A 210 -21.49 4.19 -1.64
N ASN A 211 -22.37 3.24 -1.33
CA ASN A 211 -22.26 2.42 -0.14
C ASN A 211 -21.44 1.15 -0.45
N HIS A 212 -20.19 1.13 -0.05
CA HIS A 212 -19.26 0.00 -0.31
C HIS A 212 -19.66 -1.32 0.38
N ARG A 213 -20.65 -1.30 1.29
CA ARG A 213 -21.13 -2.51 1.97
C ARG A 213 -22.25 -3.22 1.21
N ASP A 214 -22.88 -2.52 0.27
CA ASP A 214 -23.99 -3.10 -0.49
C ASP A 214 -23.48 -4.19 -1.44
N GLY A 215 -23.98 -5.42 -1.25
CA GLY A 215 -23.56 -6.58 -2.04
C GLY A 215 -22.13 -7.05 -1.81
N ASN A 216 -21.44 -6.51 -0.80
CA ASN A 216 -20.04 -6.83 -0.53
C ASN A 216 -19.90 -7.73 0.70
N ASP A 217 -19.17 -8.83 0.56
CA ASP A 217 -18.80 -9.73 1.66
C ASP A 217 -17.36 -9.47 2.10
N ASP A 218 -17.19 -8.77 3.23
CA ASP A 218 -15.89 -8.43 3.79
C ASP A 218 -15.22 -9.59 4.56
N TYR A 219 -15.89 -10.73 4.74
CA TYR A 219 -15.39 -11.84 5.56
C TYR A 219 -14.88 -13.01 4.74
N LYS A 220 -15.46 -13.30 3.60
CA LYS A 220 -15.19 -14.50 2.80
C LYS A 220 -13.69 -14.66 2.43
N GLN A 221 -13.04 -13.60 1.96
CA GLN A 221 -11.62 -13.67 1.61
C GLN A 221 -10.72 -13.73 2.86
N VAL A 222 -11.11 -13.06 3.93
CA VAL A 222 -10.40 -13.13 5.22
C VAL A 222 -10.50 -14.54 5.80
N THR A 223 -11.67 -15.18 5.72
CA THR A 223 -11.86 -16.58 6.11
C THR A 223 -10.96 -17.52 5.31
N ALA A 224 -10.86 -17.30 3.99
CA ALA A 224 -10.00 -18.10 3.14
C ALA A 224 -8.52 -17.97 3.55
N LEU A 225 -8.06 -16.77 3.86
CA LEU A 225 -6.70 -16.51 4.35
C LEU A 225 -6.47 -17.17 5.72
N PHE A 226 -7.40 -17.00 6.67
CA PHE A 226 -7.31 -17.60 8.01
C PHE A 226 -7.17 -19.13 7.96
N ASN A 227 -7.85 -19.77 7.01
CA ASN A 227 -7.78 -21.21 6.83
C ASN A 227 -6.42 -21.69 6.28
N LEU A 228 -5.65 -20.82 5.64
CA LEU A 228 -4.30 -21.15 5.16
C LEU A 228 -3.25 -21.08 6.28
N PHE A 229 -3.53 -20.39 7.35
CA PHE A 229 -2.57 -20.22 8.46
C PHE A 229 -2.33 -21.53 9.19
N ASP A 230 -1.07 -21.79 9.51
CA ASP A 230 -0.69 -22.88 10.40
C ASP A 230 -1.07 -22.57 11.87
N ALA A 231 -0.84 -23.53 12.76
CA ALA A 231 -1.16 -23.38 14.20
C ALA A 231 -0.33 -22.28 14.87
N GLY A 232 0.92 -22.10 14.46
CA GLY A 232 1.81 -21.07 15.00
C GLY A 232 1.39 -19.67 14.54
N GLU A 233 1.03 -19.52 13.29
CA GLU A 233 0.51 -18.27 12.73
C GLU A 233 -0.81 -17.86 13.38
N LYS A 234 -1.72 -18.80 13.58
CA LYS A 234 -2.98 -18.56 14.31
C LYS A 234 -2.73 -18.15 15.75
N ALA A 235 -1.79 -18.81 16.45
CA ALA A 235 -1.46 -18.45 17.82
C ALA A 235 -0.89 -17.03 17.93
N ARG A 236 0.01 -16.64 17.02
CA ARG A 236 0.52 -15.25 16.95
C ARG A 236 -0.59 -14.25 16.64
N LEU A 237 -1.47 -14.57 15.70
CA LEU A 237 -2.61 -13.72 15.35
C LEU A 237 -3.52 -13.47 16.57
N TYR A 238 -3.84 -14.52 17.35
CA TYR A 238 -4.68 -14.41 18.55
C TYR A 238 -4.02 -13.52 19.60
N LEU A 239 -2.74 -13.76 19.86
CA LEU A 239 -1.97 -12.99 20.84
C LEU A 239 -1.88 -11.50 20.43
N ASN A 240 -1.46 -11.22 19.20
CA ASN A 240 -1.31 -9.86 18.71
C ASN A 240 -2.63 -9.08 18.74
N ALA A 241 -3.74 -9.72 18.38
CA ALA A 241 -5.06 -9.11 18.45
C ALA A 241 -5.48 -8.85 19.91
N ALA A 242 -5.23 -9.78 20.82
CA ALA A 242 -5.54 -9.64 22.24
C ALA A 242 -4.73 -8.51 22.89
N GLU A 243 -3.42 -8.43 22.61
CA GLU A 243 -2.55 -7.36 23.08
C GLU A 243 -3.03 -5.98 22.63
N ALA A 244 -3.41 -5.85 21.36
CA ALA A 244 -3.93 -4.60 20.80
C ALA A 244 -5.30 -4.19 21.40
N MET A 245 -6.07 -5.14 21.89
CA MET A 245 -7.38 -4.91 22.49
C MET A 245 -7.31 -4.78 24.03
N TRP A 246 -6.13 -4.96 24.63
CA TRP A 246 -5.94 -4.88 26.06
C TRP A 246 -6.27 -3.49 26.60
N GLY A 247 -7.12 -3.44 27.66
CA GLY A 247 -7.56 -2.17 28.27
C GLY A 247 -8.67 -1.43 27.54
N VAL A 248 -9.16 -1.95 26.42
CA VAL A 248 -10.33 -1.42 25.72
C VAL A 248 -11.61 -1.77 26.50
N PRO A 249 -12.64 -0.89 26.57
CA PRO A 249 -13.90 -1.18 27.22
C PRO A 249 -14.54 -2.47 26.72
N HIS A 250 -15.07 -3.25 27.65
CA HIS A 250 -15.60 -4.60 27.38
C HIS A 250 -16.62 -4.66 26.24
N GLU A 251 -17.55 -3.72 26.18
CA GLU A 251 -18.57 -3.66 25.15
C GLU A 251 -18.00 -3.40 23.74
N ILE A 252 -16.84 -2.75 23.64
CA ILE A 252 -16.15 -2.55 22.37
C ILE A 252 -15.41 -3.83 21.96
N VAL A 253 -14.77 -4.48 22.93
CA VAL A 253 -14.11 -5.78 22.73
C VAL A 253 -15.12 -6.80 22.22
N GLU A 254 -16.29 -6.91 22.84
CA GLU A 254 -17.34 -7.86 22.43
C GLU A 254 -17.86 -7.58 21.01
N ARG A 255 -18.02 -6.31 20.63
CA ARG A 255 -18.37 -5.95 19.25
C ARG A 255 -17.30 -6.39 18.26
N GLN A 256 -16.02 -6.19 18.57
CA GLN A 256 -14.93 -6.64 17.72
C GLN A 256 -14.86 -8.17 17.62
N LEU A 257 -15.06 -8.87 18.71
CA LEU A 257 -15.09 -10.33 18.72
C LEU A 257 -16.22 -10.91 17.84
N THR A 258 -17.33 -10.18 17.68
CA THR A 258 -18.38 -10.61 16.72
C THR A 258 -17.90 -10.59 15.28
N HIS A 259 -17.01 -9.65 14.89
CA HIS A 259 -16.41 -9.64 13.58
C HIS A 259 -15.43 -10.80 13.41
N PHE A 260 -14.62 -11.11 14.41
CA PHE A 260 -13.69 -12.26 14.35
C PHE A 260 -14.46 -13.59 14.24
N ARG A 261 -15.60 -13.74 14.93
CA ARG A 261 -16.48 -14.90 14.81
C ARG A 261 -17.04 -15.06 13.39
N ARG A 262 -17.37 -13.95 12.71
CA ARG A 262 -17.83 -13.97 11.32
C ARG A 262 -16.74 -14.41 10.34
N VAL A 263 -15.48 -14.15 10.66
CA VAL A 263 -14.35 -14.69 9.91
C VAL A 263 -14.23 -16.19 10.17
N HIS A 264 -14.07 -16.60 11.44
CA HIS A 264 -13.99 -17.99 11.84
C HIS A 264 -14.26 -18.12 13.36
N PRO A 265 -15.03 -19.13 13.83
CA PRO A 265 -15.26 -19.32 15.26
C PRO A 265 -13.96 -19.47 16.08
N ASP A 266 -12.96 -20.16 15.56
CA ASP A 266 -11.67 -20.33 16.23
C ASP A 266 -10.91 -19.03 16.37
N TYR A 267 -11.10 -18.06 15.46
CA TYR A 267 -10.45 -16.75 15.57
C TYR A 267 -10.98 -16.01 16.81
N GLU A 268 -12.30 -15.90 16.95
CA GLU A 268 -12.91 -15.31 18.15
C GLU A 268 -12.48 -16.03 19.41
N ALA A 269 -12.63 -17.36 19.44
CA ALA A 269 -12.30 -18.17 20.60
C ALA A 269 -10.81 -18.08 20.98
N GLY A 270 -9.93 -17.99 19.99
CA GLY A 270 -8.50 -17.82 20.18
C GLY A 270 -8.14 -16.49 20.85
N VAL A 271 -8.66 -15.39 20.31
CA VAL A 271 -8.43 -14.05 20.87
C VAL A 271 -9.02 -13.93 22.28
N ARG A 272 -10.22 -14.44 22.51
CA ARG A 272 -10.86 -14.46 23.84
C ARG A 272 -10.00 -15.18 24.87
N ARG A 273 -9.47 -16.35 24.54
CA ARG A 273 -8.55 -17.08 25.43
C ARG A 273 -7.32 -16.27 25.82
N GLU A 274 -6.72 -15.56 24.89
CA GLU A 274 -5.55 -14.73 25.19
C GLU A 274 -5.93 -13.52 26.07
N LEU A 275 -7.05 -12.85 25.81
CA LEU A 275 -7.58 -11.79 26.69
C LEU A 275 -7.84 -12.29 28.12
N ASP A 276 -8.42 -13.48 28.27
CA ASP A 276 -8.67 -14.11 29.57
C ASP A 276 -7.38 -14.41 30.32
N LYS A 277 -6.32 -14.89 29.62
CA LYS A 277 -4.99 -15.11 30.22
C LYS A 277 -4.39 -13.80 30.76
N MET A 278 -4.45 -12.73 29.96
CA MET A 278 -3.95 -11.42 30.35
C MET A 278 -4.69 -10.87 31.58
N THR A 279 -6.01 -11.02 31.62
CA THR A 279 -6.83 -10.59 32.74
C THR A 279 -6.46 -11.34 34.03
N ARG A 280 -6.26 -12.67 33.94
CA ARG A 280 -5.85 -13.49 35.09
C ARG A 280 -4.43 -13.15 35.57
N ALA A 281 -3.50 -12.93 34.64
CA ALA A 281 -2.14 -12.56 34.98
C ALA A 281 -2.11 -11.24 35.75
N LYS A 282 -2.81 -10.22 35.26
CA LYS A 282 -2.91 -8.92 35.94
C LYS A 282 -3.59 -9.02 37.32
N ALA A 283 -4.65 -9.80 37.44
CA ALA A 283 -5.30 -10.03 38.73
C ALA A 283 -4.36 -10.70 39.74
N SER A 284 -3.53 -11.65 39.28
CA SER A 284 -2.53 -12.30 40.09
C SER A 284 -1.41 -11.34 40.56
N GLU A 285 -0.96 -10.47 39.68
CA GLU A 285 0.05 -9.44 40.01
C GLU A 285 -0.48 -8.47 41.07
N ILE A 286 -1.70 -7.99 40.92
CA ILE A 286 -2.36 -7.09 41.88
C ILE A 286 -2.50 -7.82 43.24
N ALA A 287 -2.93 -9.07 43.24
CA ALA A 287 -3.05 -9.85 44.48
C ALA A 287 -1.72 -10.11 45.18
N GLN A 288 -0.64 -10.26 44.41
CA GLN A 288 0.73 -10.38 44.97
C GLN A 288 1.22 -9.06 45.56
N GLN A 289 1.01 -7.95 44.86
CA GLN A 289 1.38 -6.61 45.34
C GLN A 289 0.65 -6.23 46.63
N GLN A 290 -0.62 -6.61 46.78
CA GLN A 290 -1.39 -6.40 48.00
C GLN A 290 -0.95 -7.27 49.16
N LYS A 291 -0.27 -8.39 48.93
CA LYS A 291 0.27 -9.28 49.95
C LYS A 291 1.70 -8.93 50.40
N MET A 292 2.42 -8.08 49.66
CA MET A 292 3.70 -7.56 50.11
C MET A 292 3.47 -6.65 51.31
N PRO A 293 4.11 -6.89 52.49
CA PRO A 293 3.97 -5.99 53.63
C PRO A 293 4.45 -4.60 53.18
N GLN A 294 3.68 -3.58 53.51
CA GLN A 294 4.11 -2.19 53.41
C GLN A 294 5.31 -2.09 54.38
N GLY A 295 6.52 -2.34 53.85
CA GLY A 295 7.73 -2.32 54.61
C GLY A 295 8.12 -0.90 54.96
N VAL A 296 7.99 -0.60 56.23
CA VAL A 296 8.82 0.32 57.02
C VAL A 296 9.24 1.58 56.29
N GLU A 297 8.57 2.67 56.62
CA GLU A 297 9.16 4.02 56.56
C GLU A 297 10.59 3.94 57.11
N ALA A 298 11.58 4.22 56.27
CA ALA A 298 12.90 4.53 56.73
C ALA A 298 12.80 5.86 57.50
N ALA A 299 12.81 5.75 58.80
CA ALA A 299 13.11 6.85 59.70
C ALA A 299 14.59 7.22 59.52
N GLU A 300 14.82 8.54 59.45
CA GLU A 300 16.03 9.37 59.49
C GLU A 300 16.59 9.81 58.16
#